data_837fad8484659c7d3eb522e2eca3be19
#
_entry.id   837fad8484659c7d3eb522e2eca3be19
#
_cell.length_a   1.000
_cell.length_b   1.000
_cell.length_c   1.000
_cell.angle_alpha   90.00
_cell.angle_beta   90.00
_cell.angle_gamma   90.00
#
_symmetry.space_group_name_H-M   'P 1'
#
loop_
_entity.id
_entity.type
_entity.pdbx_description
1 polymer ?
#
loop_
_entity_poly.entity_id
_entity_poly.type
_entity_poly.pdbx_seq_one_letter_code
_entity_poly.pdbx_strand_id
1 'polypeptide(L)'
;TIKDVAALAGVSPSTVSRTCKNNPSISTETKEKVRKAMIELGYEVNFQASNLASQYSRTIGIILPASAREVYENAFYLEAIRGISHYCNQRQYMSTVVTGQDEDEILKAIQSMSRSGKVDGFIVLYSRKDDPIIDHLFSEGLLYILIGKATQYTNQTLYIDNDNLLAGEDATEYLYQLGHRKIAYLGSDSSLTFAADRKTGYQIALTKHGIPFRPEYCAEVLNVSGDNTEAISSLLLQDEPPTAIVVSDDILAVSLERVCLQNHVSIP
;
A
#
# COMPACT_ATOMS: atom_id res chain seq x y z
N THR A 1 -1.11 3.64 -38.99
CA THR A 1 0.16 2.96 -38.66
C THR A 1 1.32 3.95 -38.63
N ILE A 2 2.48 3.56 -38.07
CA ILE A 2 3.71 4.39 -38.09
C ILE A 2 4.16 4.75 -39.53
N LYS A 3 3.85 3.89 -40.50
CA LYS A 3 4.17 4.13 -41.91
C LYS A 3 3.27 5.24 -42.50
N ASP A 4 2.02 5.30 -42.12
CA ASP A 4 1.08 6.32 -42.58
C ASP A 4 1.46 7.69 -42.00
N VAL A 5 1.82 7.75 -40.75
CA VAL A 5 2.36 8.98 -40.09
C VAL A 5 3.65 9.43 -40.79
N ALA A 6 4.55 8.53 -41.11
CA ALA A 6 5.79 8.82 -41.83
C ALA A 6 5.53 9.42 -43.19
N ALA A 7 4.58 8.83 -43.95
CA ALA A 7 4.17 9.30 -45.28
C ALA A 7 3.56 10.69 -45.20
N LEU A 8 2.62 10.94 -44.27
CA LEU A 8 1.96 12.24 -44.08
C LEU A 8 2.92 13.34 -43.63
N ALA A 9 3.86 13.02 -42.71
CA ALA A 9 4.86 13.95 -42.20
C ALA A 9 6.06 14.16 -43.15
N GLY A 10 6.17 13.39 -44.24
CA GLY A 10 7.28 13.45 -45.19
C GLY A 10 8.65 12.99 -44.57
N VAL A 11 8.62 12.01 -43.68
CA VAL A 11 9.82 11.52 -42.97
C VAL A 11 9.89 9.98 -43.00
N SER A 12 11.00 9.41 -42.55
CA SER A 12 11.09 7.97 -42.41
C SER A 12 10.37 7.44 -41.17
N PRO A 13 9.89 6.18 -41.16
CA PRO A 13 9.32 5.57 -39.95
C PRO A 13 10.26 5.58 -38.73
N SER A 14 11.58 5.51 -38.94
CA SER A 14 12.57 5.63 -37.88
C SER A 14 12.63 7.06 -37.29
N THR A 15 12.38 8.09 -38.11
CA THR A 15 12.25 9.48 -37.63
C THR A 15 11.01 9.66 -36.80
N VAL A 16 9.87 9.07 -37.19
CA VAL A 16 8.64 9.05 -36.36
C VAL A 16 8.93 8.37 -35.02
N SER A 17 9.52 7.20 -35.01
CA SER A 17 9.88 6.46 -33.78
C SER A 17 10.79 7.28 -32.84
N ARG A 18 11.82 7.95 -33.40
CA ARG A 18 12.71 8.83 -32.63
C ARG A 18 11.97 10.07 -32.10
N THR A 19 11.04 10.62 -32.88
CA THR A 19 10.19 11.74 -32.43
C THR A 19 9.31 11.35 -31.26
N CYS A 20 8.66 10.19 -31.32
CA CYS A 20 7.85 9.65 -30.21
C CYS A 20 8.68 9.49 -28.92
N LYS A 21 9.96 9.14 -29.02
CA LYS A 21 10.92 9.05 -27.91
C LYS A 21 11.52 10.40 -27.52
N ASN A 22 11.07 11.51 -28.10
CA ASN A 22 11.59 12.86 -27.91
C ASN A 22 13.10 12.99 -28.11
N ASN A 23 13.69 12.16 -28.98
CA ASN A 23 15.15 12.09 -29.21
C ASN A 23 15.70 13.49 -29.56
N PRO A 24 16.79 13.94 -28.92
CA PRO A 24 17.39 15.27 -29.16
C PRO A 24 17.98 15.43 -30.57
N SER A 25 18.28 14.34 -31.26
CA SER A 25 18.80 14.40 -32.64
C SER A 25 17.75 14.83 -33.68
N ILE A 26 16.47 14.90 -33.33
CA ILE A 26 15.40 15.33 -34.21
C ILE A 26 15.06 16.79 -33.93
N SER A 27 15.05 17.63 -35.00
CA SER A 27 14.75 19.06 -34.90
C SER A 27 13.32 19.30 -34.37
N THR A 28 13.12 20.44 -33.69
CA THR A 28 11.80 20.85 -33.16
C THR A 28 10.75 20.91 -34.28
N GLU A 29 11.12 21.45 -35.45
CA GLU A 29 10.24 21.54 -36.60
C GLU A 29 9.77 20.15 -37.09
N THR A 30 10.71 19.20 -37.18
CA THR A 30 10.36 17.82 -37.57
C THR A 30 9.47 17.15 -36.53
N LYS A 31 9.74 17.38 -35.24
CA LYS A 31 8.88 16.87 -34.17
C LYS A 31 7.46 17.39 -34.26
N GLU A 32 7.28 18.67 -34.57
CA GLU A 32 5.97 19.28 -34.74
C GLU A 32 5.20 18.71 -35.95
N LYS A 33 5.88 18.55 -37.10
CA LYS A 33 5.27 17.94 -38.32
C LYS A 33 4.76 16.52 -38.00
N VAL A 34 5.58 15.71 -37.35
CA VAL A 34 5.22 14.34 -36.97
C VAL A 34 4.06 14.33 -35.97
N ARG A 35 4.06 15.18 -34.94
CA ARG A 35 2.96 15.27 -33.97
C ARG A 35 1.63 15.69 -34.62
N LYS A 36 1.66 16.64 -35.56
CA LYS A 36 0.44 17.03 -36.34
C LYS A 36 -0.09 15.86 -37.13
N ALA A 37 0.78 15.14 -37.84
CA ALA A 37 0.39 13.94 -38.59
C ALA A 37 -0.19 12.84 -37.69
N MET A 38 0.37 12.65 -36.49
CA MET A 38 -0.15 11.68 -35.50
C MET A 38 -1.59 12.06 -35.08
N ILE A 39 -1.82 13.34 -34.75
CA ILE A 39 -3.15 13.83 -34.33
C ILE A 39 -4.16 13.65 -35.48
N GLU A 40 -3.80 14.05 -36.72
CA GLU A 40 -4.66 13.96 -37.89
C GLU A 40 -5.09 12.53 -38.21
N LEU A 41 -4.17 11.57 -38.03
CA LEU A 41 -4.42 10.15 -38.28
C LEU A 41 -4.97 9.39 -37.09
N GLY A 42 -5.15 10.03 -35.92
CA GLY A 42 -5.50 9.36 -34.68
C GLY A 42 -4.48 8.28 -34.29
N TYR A 43 -3.22 8.48 -34.67
CA TYR A 43 -2.18 7.48 -34.41
C TYR A 43 -1.63 7.60 -32.99
N GLU A 44 -1.79 6.54 -32.23
CA GLU A 44 -1.12 6.36 -30.94
C GLU A 44 0.04 5.37 -31.07
N VAL A 45 1.10 5.63 -30.30
CA VAL A 45 2.29 4.76 -30.29
C VAL A 45 1.88 3.38 -29.76
N ASN A 46 2.13 2.34 -30.53
CA ASN A 46 1.95 0.99 -30.02
C ASN A 46 3.03 0.67 -28.97
N PHE A 47 2.62 0.74 -27.71
CA PHE A 47 3.51 0.48 -26.57
C PHE A 47 4.11 -0.93 -26.60
N GLN A 48 3.39 -1.95 -27.06
CA GLN A 48 3.91 -3.32 -27.13
C GLN A 48 5.09 -3.42 -28.11
N ALA A 49 4.98 -2.78 -29.28
CA ALA A 49 6.09 -2.73 -30.24
C ALA A 49 7.28 -1.87 -29.74
N SER A 50 7.02 -0.85 -28.94
CA SER A 50 8.06 -0.03 -28.32
C SER A 50 8.76 -0.76 -27.17
N ASN A 51 8.04 -1.55 -26.40
CA ASN A 51 8.55 -2.33 -25.26
C ASN A 51 9.47 -3.47 -25.72
N LEU A 52 9.16 -4.14 -26.84
CA LEU A 52 10.05 -5.11 -27.46
C LEU A 52 11.45 -4.53 -27.78
N ALA A 53 11.50 -3.24 -28.08
CA ALA A 53 12.76 -2.57 -28.43
C ALA A 53 13.49 -1.96 -27.22
N SER A 54 12.79 -1.72 -26.09
CA SER A 54 13.32 -1.01 -24.92
C SER A 54 13.59 -1.89 -23.71
N GLN A 55 13.13 -3.13 -23.68
CA GLN A 55 13.16 -4.06 -22.53
C GLN A 55 12.38 -3.59 -21.28
N TYR A 56 11.62 -2.49 -21.37
CA TYR A 56 10.78 -1.99 -20.28
C TYR A 56 9.31 -2.17 -20.63
N SER A 57 8.54 -2.74 -19.69
CA SER A 57 7.08 -2.91 -19.84
C SER A 57 6.31 -1.62 -19.58
N ARG A 58 6.91 -0.68 -18.86
CA ARG A 58 6.27 0.51 -18.29
C ARG A 58 5.03 0.17 -17.47
N THR A 59 5.11 -0.90 -16.73
CA THR A 59 4.04 -1.38 -15.86
C THR A 59 4.60 -1.64 -14.47
N ILE A 60 3.90 -1.16 -13.45
CA ILE A 60 4.21 -1.42 -12.04
C ILE A 60 3.15 -2.35 -11.48
N GLY A 61 3.58 -3.44 -10.84
CA GLY A 61 2.72 -4.34 -10.08
C GLY A 61 2.46 -3.78 -8.68
N ILE A 62 1.21 -3.74 -8.24
CA ILE A 62 0.82 -3.34 -6.89
C ILE A 62 0.38 -4.60 -6.16
N ILE A 63 1.18 -5.05 -5.19
CA ILE A 63 0.91 -6.28 -4.43
C ILE A 63 0.11 -5.91 -3.19
N LEU A 64 -1.04 -6.56 -3.04
CA LEU A 64 -1.93 -6.45 -1.90
C LEU A 64 -1.81 -7.68 -0.99
N PRO A 65 -2.17 -7.60 0.30
CA PRO A 65 -2.19 -8.77 1.17
C PRO A 65 -3.18 -9.83 0.67
N ALA A 66 -2.99 -11.07 1.07
CA ALA A 66 -3.78 -12.23 0.62
C ALA A 66 -5.27 -12.18 1.01
N SER A 67 -5.68 -11.28 1.89
CA SER A 67 -7.09 -11.09 2.25
C SER A 67 -7.76 -10.09 1.33
N ALA A 68 -8.28 -10.56 0.20
CA ALA A 68 -8.92 -9.69 -0.80
C ALA A 68 -10.10 -8.88 -0.23
N ARG A 69 -10.89 -9.46 0.70
CA ARG A 69 -12.06 -8.77 1.27
C ARG A 69 -11.66 -7.55 2.10
N GLU A 70 -10.70 -7.71 2.99
CA GLU A 70 -10.20 -6.61 3.84
C GLU A 70 -9.62 -5.47 3.02
N VAL A 71 -8.96 -5.79 1.92
CA VAL A 71 -8.36 -4.80 1.01
C VAL A 71 -9.41 -3.88 0.42
N TYR A 72 -10.55 -4.42 -0.02
CA TYR A 72 -11.62 -3.62 -0.64
C TYR A 72 -12.44 -2.82 0.39
N GLU A 73 -12.45 -3.26 1.64
CA GLU A 73 -13.17 -2.59 2.72
C GLU A 73 -12.30 -1.53 3.43
N ASN A 74 -10.98 -1.55 3.24
CA ASN A 74 -10.05 -0.60 3.85
C ASN A 74 -9.68 0.54 2.88
N ALA A 75 -10.13 1.74 3.18
CA ALA A 75 -9.90 2.94 2.39
C ALA A 75 -8.42 3.24 2.13
N PHE A 76 -7.52 2.83 3.02
CA PHE A 76 -6.07 3.00 2.84
C PHE A 76 -5.57 2.40 1.52
N TYR A 77 -5.95 1.16 1.22
CA TYR A 77 -5.50 0.49 0.00
C TYR A 77 -6.05 1.17 -1.26
N LEU A 78 -7.31 1.60 -1.23
CA LEU A 78 -7.93 2.31 -2.36
C LEU A 78 -7.23 3.64 -2.63
N GLU A 79 -6.95 4.42 -1.59
CA GLU A 79 -6.24 5.69 -1.71
C GLU A 79 -4.79 5.51 -2.15
N ALA A 80 -4.09 4.49 -1.65
CA ALA A 80 -2.74 4.17 -2.09
C ALA A 80 -2.72 3.79 -3.59
N ILE A 81 -3.63 2.90 -4.03
CA ILE A 81 -3.77 2.51 -5.45
C ILE A 81 -4.09 3.74 -6.30
N ARG A 82 -5.00 4.62 -5.86
CA ARG A 82 -5.36 5.85 -6.55
C ARG A 82 -4.14 6.76 -6.75
N GLY A 83 -3.37 6.98 -5.67
CA GLY A 83 -2.17 7.80 -5.70
C GLY A 83 -1.09 7.24 -6.64
N ILE A 84 -0.81 5.94 -6.52
CA ILE A 84 0.16 5.23 -7.37
C ILE A 84 -0.27 5.31 -8.84
N SER A 85 -1.53 4.97 -9.14
CA SER A 85 -2.05 4.98 -10.52
C SER A 85 -2.02 6.37 -11.13
N HIS A 86 -2.37 7.41 -10.35
CA HIS A 86 -2.29 8.79 -10.80
C HIS A 86 -0.86 9.17 -11.20
N TYR A 87 0.12 8.88 -10.35
CA TYR A 87 1.54 9.17 -10.65
C TYR A 87 2.08 8.35 -11.81
N CYS A 88 1.72 7.06 -11.90
CA CYS A 88 2.06 6.21 -13.03
C CYS A 88 1.56 6.80 -14.35
N ASN A 89 0.29 7.21 -14.40
CA ASN A 89 -0.32 7.81 -15.59
C ASN A 89 0.41 9.09 -16.04
N GLN A 90 0.80 9.96 -15.10
CA GLN A 90 1.59 11.16 -15.41
C GLN A 90 2.95 10.83 -16.04
N ARG A 91 3.53 9.69 -15.71
CA ARG A 91 4.81 9.20 -16.21
C ARG A 91 4.69 8.23 -17.38
N GLN A 92 3.47 8.04 -17.91
CA GLN A 92 3.18 7.06 -18.98
C GLN A 92 3.53 5.63 -18.58
N TYR A 93 3.34 5.30 -17.30
CA TYR A 93 3.36 3.96 -16.76
C TYR A 93 1.92 3.47 -16.54
N MET A 94 1.73 2.18 -16.66
CA MET A 94 0.52 1.49 -16.22
C MET A 94 0.72 0.97 -14.81
N SER A 95 -0.37 0.79 -14.07
CA SER A 95 -0.38 0.05 -12.82
C SER A 95 -1.28 -1.17 -12.96
N THR A 96 -0.87 -2.29 -12.37
CA THR A 96 -1.66 -3.51 -12.31
C THR A 96 -1.67 -4.03 -10.88
N VAL A 97 -2.83 -4.48 -10.42
CA VAL A 97 -3.00 -4.99 -9.07
C VAL A 97 -2.75 -6.50 -9.06
N VAL A 98 -1.97 -6.96 -8.10
CA VAL A 98 -1.66 -8.37 -7.85
C VAL A 98 -2.35 -8.77 -6.57
N THR A 99 -3.32 -9.67 -6.66
CA THR A 99 -4.09 -10.22 -5.55
C THR A 99 -4.12 -11.74 -5.65
N GLY A 100 -4.42 -12.42 -4.54
CA GLY A 100 -4.64 -13.86 -4.47
C GLY A 100 -5.46 -14.19 -3.24
N GLN A 101 -6.00 -15.41 -3.19
CA GLN A 101 -6.69 -15.92 -2.01
C GLN A 101 -5.71 -16.31 -0.90
N ASP A 102 -4.48 -16.66 -1.32
CA ASP A 102 -3.37 -17.00 -0.45
C ASP A 102 -2.04 -16.48 -1.02
N GLU A 103 -0.96 -16.67 -0.27
CA GLU A 103 0.39 -16.23 -0.66
C GLU A 103 0.93 -17.00 -1.87
N ASP A 104 0.58 -18.27 -2.00
CA ASP A 104 1.03 -19.10 -3.13
C ASP A 104 0.47 -18.59 -4.45
N GLU A 105 -0.77 -18.14 -4.47
CA GLU A 105 -1.41 -17.56 -5.65
C GLU A 105 -0.74 -16.22 -6.01
N ILE A 106 -0.46 -15.38 -5.03
CA ILE A 106 0.26 -14.12 -5.23
C ILE A 106 1.67 -14.37 -5.76
N LEU A 107 2.41 -15.32 -5.18
CA LEU A 107 3.75 -15.71 -5.67
C LEU A 107 3.74 -16.19 -7.10
N LYS A 108 2.78 -17.04 -7.47
CA LYS A 108 2.62 -17.52 -8.87
C LYS A 108 2.34 -16.35 -9.83
N ALA A 109 1.51 -15.40 -9.42
CA ALA A 109 1.22 -14.21 -10.22
C ALA A 109 2.49 -13.35 -10.41
N ILE A 110 3.25 -13.07 -9.35
CA ILE A 110 4.53 -12.35 -9.39
C ILE A 110 5.51 -13.03 -10.33
N GLN A 111 5.70 -14.36 -10.19
CA GLN A 111 6.59 -15.15 -11.05
C GLN A 111 6.18 -15.10 -12.53
N SER A 112 4.88 -15.21 -12.79
CA SER A 112 4.36 -15.11 -14.15
C SER A 112 4.61 -13.75 -14.78
N MET A 113 4.39 -12.67 -14.00
CA MET A 113 4.54 -11.29 -14.48
C MET A 113 6.01 -10.92 -14.70
N SER A 114 6.89 -11.29 -13.78
CA SER A 114 8.34 -11.01 -13.89
C SER A 114 8.99 -11.78 -15.03
N ARG A 115 8.76 -13.10 -15.14
CA ARG A 115 9.34 -13.94 -16.19
C ARG A 115 8.85 -13.57 -17.59
N SER A 116 7.62 -13.09 -17.70
CA SER A 116 7.08 -12.65 -19.00
C SER A 116 7.39 -11.19 -19.35
N GLY A 117 8.14 -10.48 -18.50
CA GLY A 117 8.48 -9.07 -18.71
C GLY A 117 7.26 -8.15 -18.73
N LYS A 118 6.18 -8.51 -18.03
CA LYS A 118 4.94 -7.72 -17.97
C LYS A 118 5.02 -6.53 -17.02
N VAL A 119 5.95 -6.54 -16.07
CA VAL A 119 6.17 -5.48 -15.08
C VAL A 119 7.65 -5.14 -14.96
N ASP A 120 7.95 -3.89 -14.66
CA ASP A 120 9.31 -3.39 -14.42
C ASP A 120 9.69 -3.46 -12.95
N GLY A 121 8.71 -3.54 -12.06
CA GLY A 121 8.90 -3.62 -10.61
C GLY A 121 7.57 -3.67 -9.88
N PHE A 122 7.67 -3.74 -8.56
CA PHE A 122 6.52 -3.92 -7.67
C PHE A 122 6.46 -2.88 -6.56
N ILE A 123 5.26 -2.55 -6.11
CA ILE A 123 4.99 -1.83 -4.87
C ILE A 123 4.18 -2.76 -3.99
N VAL A 124 4.71 -3.10 -2.81
CA VAL A 124 4.03 -3.96 -1.82
C VAL A 124 3.34 -3.05 -0.81
N LEU A 125 2.03 -3.17 -0.65
CA LEU A 125 1.22 -2.27 0.18
C LEU A 125 1.01 -2.75 1.62
N TYR A 126 1.79 -3.69 2.08
CA TYR A 126 1.76 -4.17 3.45
C TYR A 126 3.17 -4.60 3.88
N SER A 127 3.38 -4.72 5.17
CA SER A 127 4.64 -5.23 5.73
C SER A 127 4.34 -6.14 6.90
N ARG A 128 4.97 -7.31 6.90
CA ARG A 128 4.98 -8.21 8.04
C ARG A 128 6.33 -8.90 8.17
N LYS A 129 6.54 -9.52 9.32
CA LYS A 129 7.76 -10.25 9.60
C LYS A 129 7.77 -11.59 8.84
N ASP A 130 8.96 -12.00 8.38
CA ASP A 130 9.21 -13.28 7.71
C ASP A 130 8.26 -13.52 6.50
N ASP A 131 8.06 -12.48 5.68
CA ASP A 131 7.16 -12.51 4.53
C ASP A 131 7.78 -13.24 3.33
N PRO A 132 7.18 -14.35 2.85
CA PRO A 132 7.72 -15.13 1.73
C PRO A 132 7.67 -14.37 0.39
N ILE A 133 6.79 -13.38 0.24
CA ILE A 133 6.72 -12.55 -0.97
C ILE A 133 7.93 -11.63 -1.02
N ILE A 134 8.29 -11.00 0.10
CA ILE A 134 9.49 -10.18 0.19
C ILE A 134 10.75 -11.01 -0.04
N ASP A 135 10.83 -12.22 0.56
CA ASP A 135 11.93 -13.15 0.32
C ASP A 135 12.08 -13.50 -1.16
N HIS A 136 10.97 -13.78 -1.83
CA HIS A 136 11.00 -14.09 -3.27
C HIS A 136 11.43 -12.89 -4.11
N LEU A 137 10.85 -11.70 -3.87
CA LEU A 137 11.20 -10.49 -4.61
C LEU A 137 12.69 -10.16 -4.47
N PHE A 138 13.23 -10.30 -3.25
CA PHE A 138 14.63 -10.04 -2.97
C PHE A 138 15.56 -11.10 -3.60
N SER A 139 15.27 -12.39 -3.40
CA SER A 139 16.12 -13.50 -3.90
C SER A 139 16.20 -13.55 -5.42
N GLU A 140 15.12 -13.21 -6.11
CA GLU A 140 15.07 -13.14 -7.58
C GLU A 140 15.61 -11.79 -8.13
N GLY A 141 16.05 -10.88 -7.27
CA GLY A 141 16.59 -9.59 -7.67
C GLY A 141 15.55 -8.68 -8.35
N LEU A 142 14.26 -8.85 -8.03
CA LEU A 142 13.17 -8.06 -8.59
C LEU A 142 13.15 -6.68 -7.95
N LEU A 143 12.90 -5.64 -8.74
CA LEU A 143 12.77 -4.29 -8.20
C LEU A 143 11.46 -4.15 -7.43
N TYR A 144 11.54 -3.74 -6.17
CA TYR A 144 10.36 -3.47 -5.36
C TYR A 144 10.56 -2.32 -4.36
N ILE A 145 9.45 -1.72 -3.95
CA ILE A 145 9.34 -0.77 -2.86
C ILE A 145 8.26 -1.26 -1.91
N LEU A 146 8.51 -1.12 -0.60
CA LEU A 146 7.59 -1.53 0.45
C LEU A 146 6.89 -0.31 1.05
N ILE A 147 5.58 -0.36 1.16
CA ILE A 147 4.79 0.55 1.99
C ILE A 147 4.58 -0.13 3.34
N GLY A 148 5.22 0.43 4.36
CA GLY A 148 5.40 -0.16 5.67
C GLY A 148 6.88 -0.39 5.98
N LYS A 149 7.21 -0.67 7.22
CA LYS A 149 8.57 -0.82 7.71
C LYS A 149 9.21 -2.12 7.22
N ALA A 150 10.40 -2.04 6.65
CA ALA A 150 11.17 -3.24 6.29
C ALA A 150 11.64 -3.99 7.54
N THR A 151 11.31 -5.27 7.65
CA THR A 151 11.76 -6.18 8.73
C THR A 151 12.82 -7.17 8.25
N GLN A 152 12.86 -7.43 6.94
CA GLN A 152 13.83 -8.27 6.24
C GLN A 152 14.64 -7.40 5.30
N TYR A 153 15.91 -7.72 5.10
CA TYR A 153 16.81 -7.00 4.17
C TYR A 153 16.82 -5.47 4.38
N THR A 154 16.74 -5.01 5.63
CA THR A 154 16.49 -3.61 6.01
C THR A 154 17.43 -2.59 5.39
N ASN A 155 18.69 -2.97 5.15
CA ASN A 155 19.70 -2.11 4.53
C ASN A 155 19.66 -2.12 2.99
N GLN A 156 18.80 -2.94 2.39
CA GLN A 156 18.73 -3.16 0.93
C GLN A 156 17.31 -2.98 0.37
N THR A 157 16.32 -2.83 1.25
CA THR A 157 14.92 -2.60 0.89
C THR A 157 14.60 -1.11 1.00
N LEU A 158 14.14 -0.52 -0.10
CA LEU A 158 13.52 0.81 -0.06
C LEU A 158 12.11 0.67 0.50
N TYR A 159 11.80 1.46 1.52
CA TYR A 159 10.46 1.47 2.09
C TYR A 159 10.01 2.88 2.47
N ILE A 160 8.70 3.03 2.56
CA ILE A 160 8.04 4.25 3.05
C ILE A 160 7.12 3.81 4.17
N ASP A 161 7.28 4.40 5.35
CA ASP A 161 6.44 4.10 6.50
C ASP A 161 6.18 5.36 7.31
N ASN A 162 5.11 5.34 8.10
CA ASN A 162 4.87 6.31 9.16
C ASN A 162 5.61 5.86 10.43
N ASP A 163 5.88 6.77 11.34
CA ASP A 163 6.34 6.38 12.67
C ASP A 163 5.16 5.83 13.49
N ASN A 164 4.87 4.55 13.26
CA ASN A 164 3.74 3.87 13.91
C ASN A 164 3.98 3.66 15.41
N LEU A 165 5.24 3.57 15.84
CA LEU A 165 5.59 3.50 17.25
C LEU A 165 5.25 4.82 17.95
N LEU A 166 5.70 5.93 17.37
CA LEU A 166 5.39 7.26 17.88
C LEU A 166 3.88 7.53 17.85
N ALA A 167 3.17 7.12 16.81
CA ALA A 167 1.72 7.29 16.71
C ALA A 167 0.97 6.59 17.85
N GLY A 168 1.35 5.36 18.21
CA GLY A 168 0.78 4.64 19.35
C GLY A 168 1.13 5.29 20.69
N GLU A 169 2.36 5.78 20.82
CA GLU A 169 2.82 6.51 21.99
C GLU A 169 2.05 7.82 22.18
N ASP A 170 1.96 8.66 21.13
CA ASP A 170 1.30 9.97 21.18
C ASP A 170 -0.19 9.84 21.48
N ALA A 171 -0.88 8.87 20.89
CA ALA A 171 -2.29 8.62 21.18
C ALA A 171 -2.52 8.26 22.66
N THR A 172 -1.64 7.43 23.22
CA THR A 172 -1.71 7.03 24.63
C THR A 172 -1.34 8.18 25.56
N GLU A 173 -0.31 8.93 25.21
CA GLU A 173 0.11 10.14 25.93
C GLU A 173 -1.01 11.17 26.02
N TYR A 174 -1.72 11.39 24.90
CA TYR A 174 -2.86 12.29 24.86
C TYR A 174 -3.95 11.89 25.88
N LEU A 175 -4.31 10.61 25.93
CA LEU A 175 -5.30 10.11 26.91
C LEU A 175 -4.78 10.23 28.36
N TYR A 176 -3.49 10.00 28.58
CA TYR A 176 -2.87 10.19 29.89
C TYR A 176 -2.97 11.66 30.34
N GLN A 177 -2.69 12.62 29.44
CA GLN A 177 -2.78 14.07 29.73
C GLN A 177 -4.21 14.51 30.04
N LEU A 178 -5.21 13.84 29.46
CA LEU A 178 -6.63 14.05 29.81
C LEU A 178 -7.02 13.46 31.18
N GLY A 179 -6.08 12.80 31.88
CA GLY A 179 -6.28 12.27 33.23
C GLY A 179 -6.62 10.78 33.29
N HIS A 180 -6.72 10.09 32.14
CA HIS A 180 -6.97 8.64 32.11
C HIS A 180 -5.77 7.86 32.67
N ARG A 181 -6.05 6.79 33.42
CA ARG A 181 -5.05 5.87 33.97
C ARG A 181 -5.39 4.41 33.68
N LYS A 182 -6.67 4.11 33.42
CA LYS A 182 -7.16 2.82 32.95
C LYS A 182 -7.37 2.94 31.43
N ILE A 183 -6.28 2.82 30.69
CA ILE A 183 -6.26 2.97 29.23
C ILE A 183 -6.12 1.59 28.61
N ALA A 184 -7.06 1.19 27.77
CA ALA A 184 -7.02 -0.05 27.01
C ALA A 184 -6.49 0.16 25.59
N TYR A 185 -6.18 -0.93 24.91
CA TYR A 185 -5.76 -0.97 23.52
C TYR A 185 -6.61 -1.97 22.73
N LEU A 186 -7.17 -1.53 21.62
CA LEU A 186 -7.84 -2.37 20.64
C LEU A 186 -7.06 -2.30 19.33
N GLY A 187 -6.46 -3.43 18.93
CA GLY A 187 -5.58 -3.50 17.77
C GLY A 187 -6.01 -4.49 16.70
N SER A 188 -5.45 -4.30 15.51
CA SER A 188 -5.48 -5.27 14.43
C SER A 188 -4.36 -6.31 14.58
N ASP A 189 -4.27 -7.24 13.63
CA ASP A 189 -3.30 -8.34 13.62
C ASP A 189 -1.85 -7.86 13.80
N SER A 190 -1.24 -8.22 14.92
CA SER A 190 0.17 -7.88 15.26
C SER A 190 1.21 -8.60 14.37
N SER A 191 0.82 -9.47 13.45
CA SER A 191 1.73 -9.95 12.40
C SER A 191 2.10 -8.85 11.41
N LEU A 192 1.24 -7.82 11.27
CA LEU A 192 1.50 -6.63 10.50
C LEU A 192 2.37 -5.64 11.29
N THR A 193 3.42 -5.13 10.67
CA THR A 193 4.42 -4.30 11.36
C THR A 193 3.84 -3.04 11.97
N PHE A 194 2.94 -2.36 11.25
CA PHE A 194 2.30 -1.14 11.75
C PHE A 194 1.47 -1.39 13.01
N ALA A 195 0.77 -2.53 13.08
CA ALA A 195 -0.07 -2.88 14.22
C ALA A 195 0.80 -3.22 15.45
N ALA A 196 1.86 -4.00 15.25
CA ALA A 196 2.84 -4.31 16.30
C ALA A 196 3.54 -3.06 16.83
N ASP A 197 3.96 -2.15 15.96
CA ASP A 197 4.62 -0.91 16.35
C ASP A 197 3.65 0.03 17.11
N ARG A 198 2.40 0.20 16.69
CA ARG A 198 1.39 1.00 17.43
C ARG A 198 1.12 0.43 18.82
N LYS A 199 0.97 -0.88 18.94
CA LYS A 199 0.84 -1.54 20.24
C LYS A 199 2.05 -1.32 21.12
N THR A 200 3.25 -1.44 20.55
CA THR A 200 4.51 -1.17 21.28
C THR A 200 4.56 0.28 21.76
N GLY A 201 4.17 1.25 20.93
CA GLY A 201 4.08 2.65 21.33
C GLY A 201 3.14 2.87 22.51
N TYR A 202 1.96 2.26 22.49
CA TYR A 202 1.03 2.26 23.63
C TYR A 202 1.71 1.74 24.91
N GLN A 203 2.42 0.60 24.85
CA GLN A 203 3.12 0.02 26.00
C GLN A 203 4.24 0.92 26.52
N ILE A 204 4.99 1.58 25.62
CA ILE A 204 6.03 2.54 25.98
C ILE A 204 5.44 3.71 26.76
N ALA A 205 4.33 4.29 26.28
CA ALA A 205 3.68 5.40 26.96
C ALA A 205 3.19 5.00 28.38
N LEU A 206 2.57 3.83 28.53
CA LEU A 206 2.18 3.32 29.85
C LEU A 206 3.40 3.22 30.78
N THR A 207 4.50 2.64 30.27
CA THR A 207 5.73 2.45 31.05
C THR A 207 6.35 3.78 31.46
N LYS A 208 6.39 4.78 30.57
CA LYS A 208 6.90 6.13 30.89
C LYS A 208 6.15 6.80 32.06
N HIS A 209 4.87 6.49 32.20
CA HIS A 209 4.01 7.04 33.25
C HIS A 209 3.83 6.12 34.46
N GLY A 210 4.55 5.00 34.50
CA GLY A 210 4.44 4.05 35.63
C GLY A 210 3.09 3.34 35.71
N ILE A 211 2.33 3.30 34.61
CA ILE A 211 1.06 2.57 34.53
C ILE A 211 1.38 1.13 34.18
N PRO A 212 0.97 0.13 34.99
CA PRO A 212 1.24 -1.26 34.68
C PRO A 212 0.45 -1.68 33.43
N PHE A 213 1.16 -2.42 32.55
CA PHE A 213 0.51 -3.08 31.42
C PHE A 213 -0.41 -4.20 31.93
N ARG A 214 -1.66 -4.20 31.49
CA ARG A 214 -2.65 -5.21 31.83
C ARG A 214 -3.05 -5.98 30.57
N PRO A 215 -2.76 -7.28 30.45
CA PRO A 215 -3.14 -8.08 29.29
C PRO A 215 -4.66 -8.05 29.01
N GLU A 216 -5.47 -8.00 30.04
CA GLU A 216 -6.94 -7.91 29.97
C GLU A 216 -7.43 -6.60 29.34
N TYR A 217 -6.59 -5.57 29.28
CA TYR A 217 -6.88 -4.30 28.62
C TYR A 217 -6.42 -4.29 27.14
N CYS A 218 -5.99 -5.41 26.62
CA CYS A 218 -5.57 -5.53 25.22
C CYS A 218 -6.42 -6.54 24.49
N ALA A 219 -7.06 -6.11 23.43
CA ALA A 219 -7.73 -7.00 22.48
C ALA A 219 -7.14 -6.79 21.08
N GLU A 220 -6.97 -7.88 20.37
CA GLU A 220 -6.55 -7.88 18.98
C GLU A 220 -7.57 -8.65 18.13
N VAL A 221 -7.80 -8.14 16.93
CA VAL A 221 -8.69 -8.75 15.96
C VAL A 221 -7.94 -9.07 14.68
N LEU A 222 -8.17 -10.23 14.11
CA LEU A 222 -7.50 -10.64 12.86
C LEU A 222 -8.19 -10.03 11.63
N ASN A 223 -9.47 -9.68 11.74
CA ASN A 223 -10.25 -9.08 10.66
C ASN A 223 -10.94 -7.81 11.17
N VAL A 224 -10.40 -6.66 10.80
CA VAL A 224 -10.90 -5.34 11.28
C VAL A 224 -12.31 -5.02 10.78
N SER A 225 -12.69 -5.52 9.60
CA SER A 225 -14.03 -5.34 9.00
C SER A 225 -15.04 -6.42 9.42
N GLY A 226 -14.61 -7.39 10.24
CA GLY A 226 -15.44 -8.50 10.70
C GLY A 226 -16.37 -8.13 11.85
N ASP A 227 -17.03 -9.14 12.39
CA ASP A 227 -17.78 -8.99 13.65
C ASP A 227 -16.80 -9.09 14.83
N ASN A 228 -16.46 -7.95 15.38
CA ASN A 228 -15.53 -7.80 16.49
C ASN A 228 -16.26 -7.56 17.83
N THR A 229 -17.55 -7.82 17.89
CA THR A 229 -18.41 -7.51 19.05
C THR A 229 -17.92 -8.21 20.32
N GLU A 230 -17.54 -9.49 20.25
CA GLU A 230 -17.07 -10.25 21.42
C GLU A 230 -15.75 -9.68 21.95
N ALA A 231 -14.76 -9.46 21.10
CA ALA A 231 -13.46 -8.91 21.49
C ALA A 231 -13.60 -7.51 22.13
N ILE A 232 -14.44 -6.65 21.54
CA ILE A 232 -14.70 -5.31 22.06
C ILE A 232 -15.48 -5.36 23.38
N SER A 233 -16.54 -6.19 23.46
CA SER A 233 -17.30 -6.34 24.68
C SER A 233 -16.45 -6.86 25.84
N SER A 234 -15.48 -7.74 25.57
CA SER A 234 -14.55 -8.21 26.60
C SER A 234 -13.69 -7.11 27.20
N LEU A 235 -13.38 -6.05 26.45
CA LEU A 235 -12.69 -4.87 26.99
C LEU A 235 -13.63 -3.98 27.83
N LEU A 236 -14.90 -3.84 27.40
CA LEU A 236 -15.83 -2.88 28.02
C LEU A 236 -16.50 -3.43 29.29
N LEU A 237 -16.73 -4.75 29.35
CA LEU A 237 -17.56 -5.40 30.39
C LEU A 237 -16.72 -6.11 31.46
N GLN A 238 -15.57 -5.55 31.82
CA GLN A 238 -14.72 -6.04 32.90
C GLN A 238 -15.20 -5.53 34.26
N ASP A 239 -14.78 -6.18 35.35
CA ASP A 239 -15.05 -5.70 36.70
C ASP A 239 -14.47 -4.31 36.94
N GLU A 240 -13.29 -4.04 36.38
CA GLU A 240 -12.66 -2.74 36.32
C GLU A 240 -12.53 -2.26 34.85
N PRO A 241 -13.55 -1.68 34.25
CA PRO A 241 -13.51 -1.29 32.85
C PRO A 241 -12.48 -0.16 32.60
N PRO A 242 -11.90 -0.10 31.39
CA PRO A 242 -11.05 1.01 31.00
C PRO A 242 -11.90 2.30 30.93
N THR A 243 -11.25 3.43 31.13
CA THR A 243 -11.88 4.76 31.01
C THR A 243 -11.53 5.44 29.66
N ALA A 244 -10.61 4.85 28.92
CA ALA A 244 -10.24 5.28 27.57
C ALA A 244 -9.65 4.08 26.81
N ILE A 245 -9.74 4.10 25.49
CA ILE A 245 -9.24 3.05 24.62
C ILE A 245 -8.47 3.69 23.47
N VAL A 246 -7.22 3.28 23.27
CA VAL A 246 -6.45 3.55 22.06
C VAL A 246 -6.83 2.49 21.02
N VAL A 247 -7.22 2.92 19.83
CA VAL A 247 -7.62 2.02 18.74
C VAL A 247 -6.59 2.12 17.62
N SER A 248 -6.18 0.97 17.07
CA SER A 248 -5.10 0.94 16.06
C SER A 248 -5.46 1.57 14.74
N ASP A 249 -6.74 1.61 14.39
CA ASP A 249 -7.22 2.17 13.12
C ASP A 249 -8.69 2.63 13.22
N ASP A 250 -9.11 3.43 12.26
CA ASP A 250 -10.43 4.06 12.20
C ASP A 250 -11.58 3.06 11.98
N ILE A 251 -11.36 1.98 11.25
CA ILE A 251 -12.39 0.94 11.01
C ILE A 251 -12.75 0.25 12.33
N LEU A 252 -11.71 -0.08 13.12
CA LEU A 252 -11.94 -0.62 14.47
C LEU A 252 -12.56 0.40 15.42
N ALA A 253 -12.23 1.68 15.29
CA ALA A 253 -12.84 2.73 16.09
C ALA A 253 -14.36 2.81 15.84
N VAL A 254 -14.80 2.77 14.58
CA VAL A 254 -16.24 2.71 14.24
C VAL A 254 -16.90 1.45 14.81
N SER A 255 -16.20 0.32 14.78
CA SER A 255 -16.69 -0.94 15.38
C SER A 255 -16.82 -0.81 16.89
N LEU A 256 -15.86 -0.18 17.57
CA LEU A 256 -15.89 0.11 19.01
C LEU A 256 -17.08 1.01 19.36
N GLU A 257 -17.28 2.12 18.64
CA GLU A 257 -18.43 3.03 18.88
C GLU A 257 -19.75 2.31 18.75
N ARG A 258 -19.92 1.46 17.74
CA ARG A 258 -21.12 0.64 17.56
C ARG A 258 -21.37 -0.27 18.77
N VAL A 259 -20.33 -0.96 19.26
CA VAL A 259 -20.46 -1.88 20.40
C VAL A 259 -20.72 -1.11 21.70
N CYS A 260 -20.10 0.07 21.89
CA CYS A 260 -20.42 0.95 23.01
C CYS A 260 -21.89 1.35 23.03
N LEU A 261 -22.45 1.76 21.89
CA LEU A 261 -23.87 2.09 21.76
C LEU A 261 -24.78 0.91 22.12
N GLN A 262 -24.45 -0.31 21.65
CA GLN A 262 -25.19 -1.53 21.94
C GLN A 262 -25.19 -1.90 23.43
N ASN A 263 -24.11 -1.60 24.14
CA ASN A 263 -23.93 -1.88 25.56
C ASN A 263 -24.25 -0.67 26.46
N HIS A 264 -24.84 0.39 25.91
CA HIS A 264 -25.17 1.62 26.63
C HIS A 264 -23.96 2.31 27.31
N VAL A 265 -22.77 2.15 26.75
CA VAL A 265 -21.56 2.86 27.18
C VAL A 265 -21.48 4.20 26.47
N SER A 266 -21.44 5.29 27.24
CA SER A 266 -21.31 6.64 26.67
C SER A 266 -19.92 6.92 26.16
N ILE A 267 -19.81 7.64 25.03
CA ILE A 267 -18.59 8.19 24.45
C ILE A 267 -18.86 9.68 24.21
N PRO A 268 -18.01 10.58 24.67
CA PRO A 268 -17.16 10.53 25.85
C PRO A 268 -17.95 10.45 27.14
#